data_7caa193478636fdc51a65da72895baac
#
_entry.id   7caa193478636fdc51a65da72895baac
#
_cell.length_a   1.000
_cell.length_b   1.000
_cell.length_c   1.000
_cell.angle_alpha   90.00
_cell.angle_beta   90.00
_cell.angle_gamma   90.00
#
_symmetry.space_group_name_H-M   'P 1'
#
loop_
_entity.id
_entity.type
_entity.pdbx_description
1 polymer ?
#
loop_
_entity_poly.entity_id
_entity_poly.type
_entity_poly.pdbx_seq_one_letter_code
_entity_poly.pdbx_strand_id
1 'polypeptide(L)'
;MSPHSSKAMTRHAWFIFSILTICYALVSFFRTSTSTLAVDIMREFAVGGGLMSVMSSAYFYPYGFMQIPAGILSDRWGSRNTIASFLLIGAAGSLLFALSGSVTAATVGRVLIGVGMGMVFVPALRVILYWFPPARHALGTGLILSLGTGGMLLATYPLMLLSQAVGWRGSMFAATAATVL
;
A
#
# COMPACT_ATOMS: atom_id res chain seq x y z
N MET A 1 22.67 -35.46 12.45
CA MET A 1 22.06 -34.86 11.25
C MET A 1 20.64 -35.36 11.17
N SER A 2 19.67 -34.58 11.70
CA SER A 2 18.25 -34.89 11.59
C SER A 2 17.75 -34.43 10.23
N PRO A 3 16.94 -35.20 9.51
CA PRO A 3 16.36 -34.79 8.25
C PRO A 3 15.34 -33.69 8.56
N HIS A 4 15.66 -32.44 8.24
CA HIS A 4 14.65 -31.40 8.18
C HIS A 4 13.59 -31.81 7.15
N SER A 5 12.49 -32.31 7.67
CA SER A 5 11.33 -32.65 6.88
C SER A 5 11.03 -31.47 5.96
N SER A 6 10.94 -31.72 4.67
CA SER A 6 10.42 -30.79 3.69
C SER A 6 8.94 -30.55 4.08
N LYS A 7 8.71 -29.58 4.96
CA LYS A 7 7.34 -29.13 5.25
C LYS A 7 6.79 -28.63 3.94
N ALA A 8 5.96 -29.44 3.31
CA ALA A 8 5.07 -28.96 2.26
C ALA A 8 4.45 -27.68 2.77
N MET A 9 4.53 -26.60 2.00
CA MET A 9 3.92 -25.31 2.36
C MET A 9 2.47 -25.58 2.71
N THR A 10 2.12 -25.43 3.99
CA THR A 10 0.76 -25.71 4.47
C THR A 10 -0.21 -24.74 3.81
N ARG A 11 -1.47 -25.13 3.61
CA ARG A 11 -2.55 -24.26 3.08
C ARG A 11 -2.59 -22.91 3.80
N HIS A 12 -2.23 -22.87 5.07
CA HIS A 12 -2.11 -21.65 5.88
C HIS A 12 -1.02 -20.69 5.39
N ALA A 13 0.15 -21.19 4.99
CA ALA A 13 1.23 -20.34 4.47
C ALA A 13 0.84 -19.65 3.16
N TRP A 14 0.14 -20.36 2.29
CA TRP A 14 -0.39 -19.77 1.05
C TRP A 14 -1.50 -18.73 1.30
N PHE A 15 -2.38 -18.97 2.26
CA PHE A 15 -3.41 -18.00 2.65
C PHE A 15 -2.79 -16.70 3.20
N ILE A 16 -1.82 -16.82 4.12
CA ILE A 16 -1.08 -15.67 4.66
C ILE A 16 -0.35 -14.94 3.53
N PHE A 17 0.28 -15.67 2.63
CA PHE A 17 0.97 -15.09 1.47
C PHE A 17 0.02 -14.30 0.57
N SER A 18 -1.17 -14.82 0.29
CA SER A 18 -2.18 -14.12 -0.52
C SER A 18 -2.63 -12.81 0.12
N ILE A 19 -2.88 -12.80 1.44
CA ILE A 19 -3.22 -11.58 2.18
C ILE A 19 -2.09 -10.55 2.07
N LEU A 20 -0.84 -10.96 2.31
CA LEU A 20 0.31 -10.05 2.21
C LEU A 20 0.49 -9.50 0.79
N THR A 21 0.22 -10.31 -0.22
CA THR A 21 0.26 -9.88 -1.62
C THR A 21 -0.81 -8.83 -1.91
N ILE A 22 -2.03 -9.01 -1.39
CA ILE A 22 -3.10 -8.02 -1.51
C ILE A 22 -2.72 -6.72 -0.78
N CYS A 23 -2.21 -6.81 0.45
CA CYS A 23 -1.72 -5.63 1.18
C CYS A 23 -0.64 -4.88 0.39
N TYR A 24 0.29 -5.60 -0.22
CA TYR A 24 1.34 -4.96 -1.03
C TYR A 24 0.81 -4.42 -2.37
N ALA A 25 -0.22 -5.03 -2.94
CA ALA A 25 -0.93 -4.48 -4.10
C ALA A 25 -1.60 -3.15 -3.77
N LEU A 26 -2.19 -2.99 -2.58
CA LEU A 26 -2.71 -1.70 -2.10
C LEU A 26 -1.61 -0.64 -1.98
N VAL A 27 -0.43 -1.00 -1.44
CA VAL A 27 0.73 -0.09 -1.41
C VAL A 27 1.07 0.41 -2.81
N SER A 28 1.16 -0.50 -3.78
CA SER A 28 1.49 -0.19 -5.17
C SER A 28 0.39 0.64 -5.85
N PHE A 29 -0.86 0.34 -5.55
CA PHE A 29 -2.03 1.10 -6.01
C PHE A 29 -1.97 2.56 -5.54
N PHE A 30 -1.85 2.79 -4.23
CA PHE A 30 -1.82 4.16 -3.68
C PHE A 30 -0.61 4.96 -4.13
N ARG A 31 0.51 4.31 -4.38
CA ARG A 31 1.71 4.95 -4.92
C ARG A 31 1.46 5.54 -6.31
N THR A 32 0.70 4.85 -7.15
CA THR A 32 0.47 5.23 -8.56
C THR A 32 -0.81 6.05 -8.75
N SER A 33 -1.84 5.85 -7.91
CA SER A 33 -3.18 6.41 -8.09
C SER A 33 -3.20 7.92 -8.29
N THR A 34 -2.37 8.67 -7.56
CA THR A 34 -2.35 10.14 -7.65
C THR A 34 -1.87 10.63 -9.02
N SER A 35 -0.92 9.93 -9.64
CA SER A 35 -0.46 10.28 -10.98
C SER A 35 -1.56 10.07 -12.03
N THR A 36 -2.34 9.00 -11.89
CA THR A 36 -3.47 8.71 -12.77
C THR A 36 -4.58 9.75 -12.63
N LEU A 37 -4.87 10.20 -11.41
CA LEU A 37 -5.90 11.18 -11.10
C LEU A 37 -5.42 12.64 -11.18
N ALA A 38 -4.16 12.88 -11.58
CA ALA A 38 -3.51 14.18 -11.52
C ALA A 38 -4.29 15.27 -12.27
N VAL A 39 -4.79 14.96 -13.46
CA VAL A 39 -5.53 15.92 -14.31
C VAL A 39 -6.82 16.37 -13.64
N ASP A 40 -7.58 15.44 -13.07
CA ASP A 40 -8.84 15.73 -12.39
C ASP A 40 -8.61 16.56 -11.11
N ILE A 41 -7.59 16.21 -10.34
CA ILE A 41 -7.20 16.89 -9.11
C ILE A 41 -6.70 18.31 -9.41
N MET A 42 -5.83 18.49 -10.42
CA MET A 42 -5.33 19.79 -10.83
C MET A 42 -6.46 20.70 -11.31
N ARG A 43 -7.42 20.15 -12.04
CA ARG A 43 -8.60 20.91 -12.52
C ARG A 43 -9.47 21.35 -11.37
N GLU A 44 -9.77 20.47 -10.41
CA GLU A 44 -10.67 20.77 -9.29
C GLU A 44 -10.09 21.78 -8.31
N PHE A 45 -8.79 21.63 -7.99
CA PHE A 45 -8.11 22.57 -7.07
C PHE A 45 -7.55 23.81 -7.76
N ALA A 46 -7.69 23.92 -9.09
CA ALA A 46 -7.13 25.00 -9.90
C ALA A 46 -5.62 25.21 -9.66
N VAL A 47 -4.85 24.13 -9.57
CA VAL A 47 -3.40 24.14 -9.27
C VAL A 47 -2.58 23.69 -10.46
N GLY A 48 -1.37 24.24 -10.56
CA GLY A 48 -0.41 23.84 -11.59
C GLY A 48 0.40 22.60 -11.21
N GLY A 49 1.19 22.10 -12.18
CA GLY A 49 1.99 20.88 -12.04
C GLY A 49 2.99 20.91 -10.86
N GLY A 50 3.52 22.10 -10.49
CA GLY A 50 4.41 22.24 -9.35
C GLY A 50 3.78 21.82 -8.03
N LEU A 51 2.59 22.34 -7.69
CA LEU A 51 1.86 21.96 -6.48
C LEU A 51 1.40 20.50 -6.54
N MET A 52 0.98 20.04 -7.72
CA MET A 52 0.64 18.62 -7.92
C MET A 52 1.83 17.70 -7.66
N SER A 53 3.02 18.08 -8.08
CA SER A 53 4.25 17.32 -7.81
C SER A 53 4.59 17.28 -6.32
N VAL A 54 4.44 18.39 -5.60
CA VAL A 54 4.62 18.46 -4.13
C VAL A 54 3.63 17.51 -3.44
N MET A 55 2.35 17.57 -3.80
CA MET A 55 1.32 16.70 -3.23
C MET A 55 1.59 15.21 -3.54
N SER A 56 2.05 14.90 -4.75
CA SER A 56 2.39 13.52 -5.13
C SER A 56 3.60 13.00 -4.35
N SER A 57 4.64 13.83 -4.18
CA SER A 57 5.85 13.48 -3.46
C SER A 57 5.63 13.36 -1.94
N ALA A 58 4.62 14.03 -1.39
CA ALA A 58 4.24 13.96 0.03
C ALA A 58 3.93 12.52 0.53
N TYR A 59 3.61 11.61 -0.37
CA TYR A 59 3.50 10.18 -0.05
C TYR A 59 4.86 9.51 0.19
N PHE A 60 5.88 9.83 -0.62
CA PHE A 60 7.13 9.08 -0.65
C PHE A 60 8.03 9.32 0.56
N TYR A 61 8.07 10.54 1.08
CA TYR A 61 8.90 10.87 2.26
C TYR A 61 8.49 10.06 3.49
N PRO A 62 7.21 10.11 3.95
CA PRO A 62 6.79 9.30 5.09
C PRO A 62 6.85 7.80 4.79
N TYR A 63 6.55 7.37 3.57
CA TYR A 63 6.69 5.98 3.14
C TYR A 63 8.12 5.47 3.36
N GLY A 64 9.13 6.22 2.89
CA GLY A 64 10.54 5.85 3.06
C GLY A 64 10.97 5.88 4.53
N PHE A 65 10.58 6.92 5.27
CA PHE A 65 10.91 7.06 6.68
C PHE A 65 10.34 5.92 7.54
N MET A 66 9.11 5.50 7.27
CA MET A 66 8.43 4.43 7.99
C MET A 66 9.04 3.04 7.79
N GLN A 67 9.86 2.83 6.77
CA GLN A 67 10.57 1.56 6.58
C GLN A 67 11.52 1.24 7.75
N ILE A 68 12.09 2.27 8.39
CA ILE A 68 13.02 2.10 9.53
C ILE A 68 12.26 1.59 10.77
N PRO A 69 11.22 2.26 11.28
CA PRO A 69 10.48 1.78 12.45
C PRO A 69 9.64 0.52 12.16
N ALA A 70 9.35 0.21 10.89
CA ALA A 70 8.57 -0.96 10.52
C ALA A 70 9.20 -2.28 11.00
N GLY A 71 10.52 -2.40 10.90
CA GLY A 71 11.26 -3.54 11.44
C GLY A 71 11.07 -3.64 12.96
N ILE A 72 11.35 -2.57 13.69
CA ILE A 72 11.29 -2.52 15.16
C ILE A 72 9.86 -2.80 15.66
N LEU A 73 8.86 -2.19 15.04
CA LEU A 73 7.47 -2.39 15.42
C LEU A 73 7.00 -3.81 15.14
N SER A 74 7.39 -4.35 14.00
CA SER A 74 7.09 -5.75 13.65
C SER A 74 7.72 -6.74 14.63
N ASP A 75 8.89 -6.39 15.23
CA ASP A 75 9.52 -7.20 16.26
C ASP A 75 8.76 -7.17 17.58
N ARG A 76 8.23 -6.00 17.97
CA ARG A 76 7.57 -5.82 19.26
C ARG A 76 6.09 -6.19 19.25
N TRP A 77 5.35 -5.80 18.23
CA TRP A 77 3.89 -5.98 18.13
C TRP A 77 3.49 -7.15 17.25
N GLY A 78 4.45 -7.73 16.53
CA GLY A 78 4.22 -8.73 15.50
C GLY A 78 3.76 -8.12 14.17
N SER A 79 4.11 -8.78 13.07
CA SER A 79 3.85 -8.29 11.71
C SER A 79 2.35 -8.08 11.43
N ARG A 80 1.47 -8.96 11.95
CA ARG A 80 0.01 -8.86 11.76
C ARG A 80 -0.54 -7.54 12.33
N ASN A 81 -0.25 -7.26 13.60
CA ASN A 81 -0.77 -6.06 14.26
C ASN A 81 -0.20 -4.78 13.65
N THR A 82 1.08 -4.80 13.31
CA THR A 82 1.75 -3.69 12.64
C THR A 82 1.07 -3.39 11.30
N ILE A 83 0.93 -4.38 10.42
CA ILE A 83 0.29 -4.18 9.12
C ILE A 83 -1.15 -3.69 9.29
N ALA A 84 -1.96 -4.36 10.11
CA ALA A 84 -3.36 -4.02 10.29
C ALA A 84 -3.56 -2.58 10.83
N SER A 85 -2.82 -2.21 11.89
CA SER A 85 -2.94 -0.87 12.48
C SER A 85 -2.54 0.22 11.49
N PHE A 86 -1.47 0.02 10.73
CA PHE A 86 -0.99 1.02 9.79
C PHE A 86 -1.78 1.06 8.48
N LEU A 87 -2.39 -0.04 8.05
CA LEU A 87 -3.38 -0.02 6.97
C LEU A 87 -4.60 0.84 7.33
N LEU A 88 -5.05 0.80 8.59
CA LEU A 88 -6.13 1.69 9.06
C LEU A 88 -5.72 3.17 9.03
N ILE A 89 -4.47 3.49 9.37
CA ILE A 89 -3.94 4.85 9.21
C ILE A 89 -3.91 5.26 7.73
N GLY A 90 -3.48 4.36 6.84
CA GLY A 90 -3.51 4.57 5.41
C GLY A 90 -4.92 4.77 4.85
N ALA A 91 -5.89 3.99 5.34
CA ALA A 91 -7.29 4.13 5.00
C ALA A 91 -7.87 5.47 5.48
N ALA A 92 -7.56 5.90 6.70
CA ALA A 92 -7.94 7.21 7.22
C ALA A 92 -7.31 8.34 6.37
N GLY A 93 -6.07 8.18 5.96
CA GLY A 93 -5.40 9.10 5.04
C GLY A 93 -6.08 9.16 3.67
N SER A 94 -6.49 8.02 3.12
CA SER A 94 -7.22 7.93 1.85
C SER A 94 -8.61 8.57 1.95
N LEU A 95 -9.29 8.37 3.07
CA LEU A 95 -10.56 9.01 3.35
C LEU A 95 -10.41 10.54 3.44
N LEU A 96 -9.41 11.02 4.17
CA LEU A 96 -9.11 12.45 4.25
C LEU A 96 -8.77 13.03 2.86
N PHE A 97 -8.01 12.31 2.05
CA PHE A 97 -7.69 12.70 0.69
C PHE A 97 -8.97 12.80 -0.18
N ALA A 98 -9.85 11.82 -0.11
CA ALA A 98 -11.13 11.83 -0.84
C ALA A 98 -12.08 12.96 -0.41
N LEU A 99 -12.09 13.31 0.89
CA LEU A 99 -12.92 14.38 1.47
C LEU A 99 -12.28 15.76 1.38
N SER A 100 -11.03 15.88 0.91
CA SER A 100 -10.29 17.13 0.95
C SER A 100 -10.98 18.23 0.13
N GLY A 101 -11.16 19.41 0.73
CA GLY A 101 -11.62 20.62 0.07
C GLY A 101 -10.49 21.59 -0.28
N SER A 102 -9.24 21.24 0.00
CA SER A 102 -8.06 22.06 -0.27
C SER A 102 -6.84 21.21 -0.57
N VAL A 103 -5.87 21.78 -1.29
CA VAL A 103 -4.59 21.14 -1.61
C VAL A 103 -3.84 20.72 -0.33
N THR A 104 -3.88 21.56 0.70
CA THR A 104 -3.23 21.27 1.98
C THR A 104 -3.85 20.03 2.64
N ALA A 105 -5.18 19.95 2.72
CA ALA A 105 -5.85 18.77 3.27
C ALA A 105 -5.56 17.50 2.45
N ALA A 106 -5.56 17.62 1.11
CA ALA A 106 -5.17 16.54 0.22
C ALA A 106 -3.72 16.08 0.46
N THR A 107 -2.79 17.02 0.63
CA THR A 107 -1.39 16.72 0.92
C THR A 107 -1.23 16.00 2.26
N VAL A 108 -1.94 16.43 3.31
CA VAL A 108 -1.95 15.74 4.61
C VAL A 108 -2.50 14.31 4.46
N GLY A 109 -3.57 14.13 3.69
CA GLY A 109 -4.08 12.80 3.35
C GLY A 109 -3.00 11.91 2.70
N ARG A 110 -2.23 12.46 1.75
CA ARG A 110 -1.11 11.76 1.10
C ARG A 110 0.01 11.37 2.07
N VAL A 111 0.36 12.24 3.01
CA VAL A 111 1.31 11.95 4.09
C VAL A 111 0.82 10.75 4.92
N LEU A 112 -0.44 10.76 5.36
CA LEU A 112 -1.01 9.66 6.14
C LEU A 112 -1.08 8.34 5.35
N ILE A 113 -1.42 8.38 4.06
CA ILE A 113 -1.35 7.20 3.19
C ILE A 113 0.10 6.67 3.16
N GLY A 114 1.09 7.56 2.99
CA GLY A 114 2.50 7.18 2.98
C GLY A 114 2.96 6.55 4.30
N VAL A 115 2.54 7.09 5.44
CA VAL A 115 2.79 6.51 6.78
C VAL A 115 2.21 5.10 6.87
N GLY A 116 0.94 4.94 6.50
CA GLY A 116 0.26 3.64 6.56
C GLY A 116 0.89 2.60 5.65
N MET A 117 1.09 2.95 4.39
CA MET A 117 1.62 2.03 3.37
C MET A 117 3.10 1.69 3.58
N GLY A 118 3.89 2.60 4.21
CA GLY A 118 5.30 2.37 4.52
C GLY A 118 5.54 1.22 5.50
N MET A 119 4.53 0.87 6.29
CA MET A 119 4.61 -0.17 7.31
C MET A 119 4.17 -1.57 6.84
N VAL A 120 3.98 -1.76 5.55
CA VAL A 120 3.50 -3.04 5.01
C VAL A 120 4.64 -3.93 4.54
N PHE A 121 5.59 -3.39 3.79
CA PHE A 121 6.59 -4.20 3.08
C PHE A 121 7.56 -4.95 4.01
N VAL A 122 8.18 -4.26 4.96
CA VAL A 122 9.17 -4.86 5.87
C VAL A 122 8.56 -5.96 6.73
N PRO A 123 7.40 -5.75 7.39
CA PRO A 123 6.71 -6.82 8.11
C PRO A 123 6.29 -7.99 7.21
N ALA A 124 5.91 -7.74 5.95
CA ALA A 124 5.58 -8.80 5.01
C ALA A 124 6.78 -9.68 4.66
N LEU A 125 7.96 -9.09 4.43
CA LEU A 125 9.21 -9.84 4.24
C LEU A 125 9.53 -10.72 5.44
N ARG A 126 9.35 -10.20 6.65
CA ARG A 126 9.58 -10.96 7.87
C ARG A 126 8.68 -12.20 7.96
N VAL A 127 7.41 -12.08 7.59
CA VAL A 127 6.49 -13.22 7.54
C VAL A 127 6.97 -14.27 6.55
N ILE A 128 7.46 -13.85 5.38
CA ILE A 128 8.04 -14.77 4.38
C ILE A 128 9.25 -15.52 4.99
N LEU A 129 10.16 -14.80 5.64
CA LEU A 129 11.34 -15.41 6.27
C LEU A 129 11.00 -16.41 7.38
N TYR A 130 9.89 -16.21 8.07
CA TYR A 130 9.45 -17.08 9.15
C TYR A 130 8.71 -18.35 8.65
N TRP A 131 7.83 -18.18 7.65
CA TRP A 131 6.94 -19.25 7.18
C TRP A 131 7.49 -20.08 6.02
N PHE A 132 8.44 -19.53 5.25
CA PHE A 132 9.00 -20.20 4.10
C PHE A 132 10.37 -20.81 4.43
N PRO A 133 10.72 -21.96 3.84
CA PRO A 133 12.07 -22.51 3.99
C PRO A 133 13.10 -21.59 3.31
N PRO A 134 14.35 -21.52 3.85
CA PRO A 134 15.40 -20.61 3.33
C PRO A 134 15.62 -20.69 1.82
N ALA A 135 15.54 -21.88 1.24
CA ALA A 135 15.69 -22.08 -0.21
C ALA A 135 14.60 -21.40 -1.05
N ARG A 136 13.49 -20.95 -0.44
CA ARG A 136 12.35 -20.31 -1.11
C ARG A 136 12.15 -18.86 -0.71
N HIS A 137 13.01 -18.28 0.12
CA HIS A 137 12.87 -16.87 0.53
C HIS A 137 12.93 -15.91 -0.68
N ALA A 138 13.89 -16.12 -1.58
CA ALA A 138 14.02 -15.30 -2.79
C ALA A 138 12.78 -15.42 -3.69
N LEU A 139 12.26 -16.65 -3.86
CA LEU A 139 11.03 -16.88 -4.62
C LEU A 139 9.82 -16.18 -3.98
N GLY A 140 9.63 -16.34 -2.66
CA GLY A 140 8.53 -15.69 -1.93
C GLY A 140 8.59 -14.18 -2.02
N THR A 141 9.77 -13.59 -1.84
CA THR A 141 9.98 -12.15 -1.99
C THR A 141 9.74 -11.68 -3.43
N GLY A 142 10.26 -12.40 -4.41
CA GLY A 142 10.04 -12.10 -5.83
C GLY A 142 8.56 -12.16 -6.21
N LEU A 143 7.83 -13.15 -5.74
CA LEU A 143 6.39 -13.29 -6.01
C LEU A 143 5.56 -12.16 -5.36
N ILE A 144 5.82 -11.77 -4.09
CA ILE A 144 5.07 -10.69 -3.45
C ILE A 144 5.33 -9.36 -4.17
N LEU A 145 6.56 -9.10 -4.61
CA LEU A 145 6.90 -7.91 -5.38
C LEU A 145 6.22 -7.94 -6.76
N SER A 146 6.30 -9.03 -7.49
CA SER A 146 5.75 -9.15 -8.84
C SER A 146 4.22 -9.08 -8.84
N LEU A 147 3.56 -9.88 -7.99
CA LEU A 147 2.10 -9.90 -7.89
C LEU A 147 1.57 -8.62 -7.26
N GLY A 148 2.26 -8.09 -6.24
CA GLY A 148 1.88 -6.86 -5.59
C GLY A 148 2.01 -5.64 -6.51
N THR A 149 2.97 -5.61 -7.45
CA THR A 149 3.02 -4.56 -8.48
C THR A 149 1.82 -4.59 -9.42
N GLY A 150 1.06 -5.68 -9.47
CA GLY A 150 -0.25 -5.72 -10.13
C GLY A 150 -1.21 -4.63 -9.63
N GLY A 151 -1.07 -4.17 -8.39
CA GLY A 151 -1.78 -3.00 -7.87
C GLY A 151 -1.53 -1.71 -8.68
N MET A 152 -0.35 -1.55 -9.27
CA MET A 152 -0.09 -0.42 -10.19
C MET A 152 -0.94 -0.51 -11.46
N LEU A 153 -1.16 -1.71 -11.99
CA LEU A 153 -2.02 -1.91 -13.17
C LEU A 153 -3.46 -1.52 -12.86
N LEU A 154 -3.95 -1.85 -11.66
CA LEU A 154 -5.28 -1.43 -11.19
C LEU A 154 -5.36 0.10 -10.99
N ALA A 155 -4.26 0.73 -10.61
CA ALA A 155 -4.17 2.18 -10.42
C ALA A 155 -3.98 2.96 -11.72
N THR A 156 -3.89 2.34 -12.88
CA THR A 156 -3.78 2.97 -14.20
C THR A 156 -5.15 2.99 -14.90
N TYR A 157 -5.32 2.19 -15.93
CA TYR A 157 -6.53 2.21 -16.77
C TYR A 157 -7.82 1.89 -15.99
N PRO A 158 -7.91 0.86 -15.13
CA PRO A 158 -9.12 0.58 -14.35
C PRO A 158 -9.52 1.75 -13.44
N LEU A 159 -8.55 2.39 -12.77
CA LEU A 159 -8.81 3.55 -11.93
C LEU A 159 -9.28 4.76 -12.75
N MET A 160 -8.71 4.96 -13.94
CA MET A 160 -9.14 6.02 -14.86
C MET A 160 -10.60 5.83 -15.29
N LEU A 161 -11.00 4.61 -15.67
CA LEU A 161 -12.39 4.31 -16.01
C LEU A 161 -13.33 4.54 -14.83
N LEU A 162 -12.93 4.13 -13.62
CA LEU A 162 -13.70 4.35 -12.41
C LEU A 162 -13.83 5.84 -12.10
N SER A 163 -12.74 6.61 -12.28
CA SER A 163 -12.77 8.08 -12.10
C SER A 163 -13.72 8.76 -13.09
N GLN A 164 -13.80 8.29 -14.32
CA GLN A 164 -14.77 8.82 -15.29
C GLN A 164 -16.23 8.54 -14.91
N ALA A 165 -16.48 7.39 -14.24
CA ALA A 165 -17.84 6.97 -13.87
C ALA A 165 -18.34 7.65 -12.56
N VAL A 166 -17.49 7.71 -11.52
CA VAL A 166 -17.88 8.16 -10.17
C VAL A 166 -17.05 9.34 -9.65
N GLY A 167 -16.20 9.92 -10.49
CA GLY A 167 -15.25 10.96 -10.12
C GLY A 167 -14.03 10.41 -9.38
N TRP A 168 -12.96 11.22 -9.29
CA TRP A 168 -11.73 10.82 -8.60
C TRP A 168 -11.94 10.60 -7.09
N ARG A 169 -12.85 11.37 -6.46
CA ARG A 169 -13.22 11.21 -5.05
C ARG A 169 -13.92 9.87 -4.80
N GLY A 170 -14.89 9.52 -5.65
CA GLY A 170 -15.59 8.24 -5.60
C GLY A 170 -14.63 7.05 -5.74
N SER A 171 -13.65 7.18 -6.63
CA SER A 171 -12.59 6.17 -6.81
C SER A 171 -11.72 6.01 -5.56
N MET A 172 -11.41 7.11 -4.87
CA MET A 172 -10.65 7.07 -3.62
C MET A 172 -11.48 6.50 -2.45
N PHE A 173 -12.79 6.73 -2.40
CA PHE A 173 -13.68 6.05 -1.44
C PHE A 173 -13.69 4.54 -1.67
N ALA A 174 -13.78 4.08 -2.92
CA ALA A 174 -13.69 2.66 -3.24
C ALA A 174 -12.35 2.05 -2.80
N ALA A 175 -11.24 2.75 -3.04
CA ALA A 175 -9.92 2.32 -2.58
C ALA A 175 -9.81 2.29 -1.05
N THR A 176 -10.42 3.25 -0.35
CA THR A 176 -10.50 3.26 1.12
C THR A 176 -11.25 2.04 1.63
N ALA A 177 -12.43 1.75 1.06
CA ALA A 177 -13.21 0.58 1.43
C ALA A 177 -12.43 -0.73 1.21
N ALA A 178 -11.73 -0.86 0.07
CA ALA A 178 -10.88 -2.01 -0.21
C ALA A 178 -9.68 -2.15 0.75
N THR A 179 -9.28 -1.08 1.41
CA THR A 179 -8.17 -1.11 2.39
C THR A 179 -8.64 -1.56 3.78
N VAL A 180 -9.91 -1.35 4.11
CA VAL A 180 -10.51 -1.71 5.43
C VAL A 180 -11.03 -3.14 5.44
N LEU A 181 -11.39 -3.71 4.29
CA LEU A 181 -11.86 -5.10 4.15
C LEU A 181 -10.72 -6.12 4.28
#